data_0b45024410e300f66cd889db67537a1a
#
_entry.id   0b45024410e300f66cd889db67537a1a
#
_cell.length_a   1.000
_cell.length_b   1.000
_cell.length_c   1.000
_cell.angle_alpha   90.00
_cell.angle_beta   90.00
_cell.angle_gamma   90.00
#
_symmetry.space_group_name_H-M   'P 1'
#
loop_
_entity.id
_entity.type
_entity.pdbx_description
1 polymer ?
#
loop_
_entity_poly.entity_id
_entity_poly.type
_entity_poly.pdbx_seq_one_letter_code
_entity_poly.pdbx_strand_id
1 'polypeptide(L)' 'MIEKQKEKTSVVGVVTEAFPNTLFKVKTEKGDEEMLTFLSGKMRLHRIRILIGDRVEVEIDPYGGKGKIIKRL' A
#
# COMPACT_ATOMS: atom_id res chain seq x y z
N MET A 1 -27.62 3.65 12.48
CA MET A 1 -27.01 3.41 12.14
C MET A 1 -26.03 3.37 11.86
N ILE A 2 -25.61 3.06 11.84
CA ILE A 2 -24.59 3.01 11.62
C ILE A 2 -24.07 3.02 10.62
N GLU A 3 -23.59 3.47 10.33
CA GLU A 3 -23.05 3.51 9.38
C GLU A 3 -22.11 2.81 9.23
N LYS A 4 -21.92 2.36 8.77
CA LYS A 4 -21.03 1.67 8.61
C LYS A 4 -19.97 2.17 8.07
N GLN A 5 -19.12 2.16 8.40
CA GLN A 5 -18.12 2.70 7.84
C GLN A 5 -17.71 1.92 6.75
N LYS A 6 -17.17 2.47 5.85
CA LYS A 6 -16.66 1.83 4.80
C LYS A 6 -15.62 0.99 5.19
N GLU A 7 -15.62 -0.22 4.88
CA GLU A 7 -14.63 -1.05 5.19
C GLU A 7 -13.44 -0.78 4.42
N LYS A 8 -12.30 -0.60 5.00
CA LYS A 8 -11.10 -0.43 4.30
C LYS A 8 -10.51 -1.77 4.08
N THR A 9 -10.29 -2.13 2.84
CA THR A 9 -9.74 -3.41 2.48
C THR A 9 -8.23 -3.30 2.39
N SER A 10 -7.51 -4.25 2.94
CA SER A 10 -6.07 -4.25 2.76
C SER A 10 -5.62 -5.56 2.14
N VAL A 11 -4.53 -5.51 1.39
CA VAL A 11 -3.95 -6.67 0.75
C VAL A 11 -2.48 -6.67 1.00
N VAL A 12 -1.85 -7.83 0.87
CA VAL A 12 -0.42 -7.94 1.04
C VAL A 12 0.21 -8.10 -0.32
N GLY A 13 1.32 -7.46 -0.53
CA GLY A 13 2.03 -7.58 -1.79
C GLY A 13 3.51 -7.35 -1.60
N VAL A 14 4.24 -7.43 -2.69
CA VAL A 14 5.68 -7.26 -2.68
C VAL A 14 6.02 -6.05 -3.54
N VAL A 15 6.91 -5.22 -3.05
CA VAL A 15 7.33 -4.03 -3.78
C VAL A 15 8.20 -4.45 -4.93
N THR A 16 7.81 -4.11 -6.15
CA THR A 16 8.55 -4.49 -7.34
C THR A 16 9.30 -3.31 -7.94
N GLU A 17 8.91 -2.09 -7.61
CA GLU A 17 9.58 -0.94 -8.20
C GLU A 17 9.45 0.25 -7.27
N ALA A 18 10.46 1.08 -7.21
CA ALA A 18 10.43 2.29 -6.39
C ALA A 18 10.70 3.49 -7.30
N PHE A 19 9.93 4.53 -7.12
CA PHE A 19 10.04 5.73 -7.94
C PHE A 19 10.54 6.90 -7.10
N PRO A 20 11.18 7.86 -7.70
CA PRO A 20 11.78 8.96 -6.95
C PRO A 20 10.81 9.79 -6.10
N ASN A 21 9.56 9.84 -6.49
CA ASN A 21 8.60 10.66 -5.78
C ASN A 21 7.86 9.89 -4.70
N THR A 22 8.49 8.92 -4.11
CA THR A 22 7.96 8.12 -3.02
C THR A 22 6.75 7.31 -3.41
N LEU A 23 6.65 6.94 -4.67
CA LEU A 23 5.64 6.01 -5.12
C LEU A 23 6.30 4.65 -5.29
N PHE A 24 5.51 3.60 -5.10
CA PHE A 24 6.01 2.24 -5.20
C PHE A 24 5.05 1.40 -6.00
N LYS A 25 5.58 0.52 -6.80
CA LYS A 25 4.73 -0.42 -7.49
C LYS A 25 4.73 -1.70 -6.66
N VAL A 26 3.56 -2.19 -6.32
CA VAL A 26 3.40 -3.37 -5.49
C VAL A 26 2.61 -4.40 -6.24
N LYS A 27 3.12 -5.63 -6.25
CA LYS A 27 2.43 -6.73 -6.90
C LYS A 27 1.74 -7.53 -5.80
N THR A 28 0.43 -7.68 -5.89
CA THR A 28 -0.33 -8.34 -4.84
C THR A 28 -0.05 -9.83 -4.87
N GLU A 29 -0.03 -10.43 -3.71
CA GLU A 29 0.25 -11.85 -3.61
C GLU A 29 -0.87 -12.68 -4.15
N LYS A 30 -2.11 -12.23 -4.00
CA LYS A 30 -3.20 -12.97 -4.46
C LYS A 30 -3.46 -12.88 -5.90
N GLY A 31 -3.40 -11.86 -6.55
CA GLY A 31 -3.88 -11.73 -7.89
C GLY A 31 -2.87 -11.38 -8.92
N ASP A 32 -1.62 -11.36 -8.61
CA ASP A 32 -0.64 -10.97 -9.56
C ASP A 32 -0.87 -9.60 -10.15
N GLU A 33 -1.71 -8.81 -9.55
CA GLU A 33 -1.96 -7.49 -10.05
C GLU A 33 -0.96 -6.52 -9.50
N GLU A 34 -0.54 -5.58 -10.30
CA GLU A 34 0.37 -4.56 -9.84
C GLU A 34 -0.40 -3.28 -9.63
N MET A 35 -0.07 -2.55 -8.59
CA MET A 35 -0.73 -1.29 -8.34
C MET A 35 0.28 -0.27 -7.90
N LEU A 36 -0.03 0.98 -8.14
CA LEU A 36 0.81 2.07 -7.71
C LEU A 36 0.38 2.43 -6.30
N THR A 37 1.35 2.66 -5.43
CA THR A 37 1.06 2.92 -4.03
C THR A 37 1.91 4.08 -3.53
N PHE A 38 1.50 4.65 -2.41
CA PHE A 38 2.30 5.67 -1.74
C PHE A 38 2.36 5.32 -0.26
N LEU A 39 3.30 5.94 0.45
CA LEU A 39 3.45 5.66 1.86
C LEU A 39 2.38 6.39 2.66
N SER A 40 1.86 5.75 3.69
CA SER A 40 0.92 6.41 4.57
C SER A 40 1.66 7.50 5.34
N GLY A 41 0.92 8.44 5.88
CA GLY A 41 1.51 9.50 6.67
C GLY A 41 2.28 8.97 7.86
N LYS A 42 1.76 7.93 8.48
CA LYS A 42 2.42 7.33 9.61
C LYS A 42 3.75 6.71 9.21
N MET A 43 3.81 6.04 8.07
CA MET A 43 5.05 5.46 7.60
C MET A 43 6.08 6.53 7.32
N ARG A 44 5.66 7.65 6.75
CA ARG A 44 6.58 8.74 6.49
C ARG A 44 7.04 9.40 7.76
N LEU A 45 6.15 9.55 8.70
CA LEU A 45 6.48 10.18 9.96
C LEU A 45 7.54 9.38 10.70
N HIS A 46 7.43 8.07 10.67
CA HIS A 46 8.37 7.21 11.37
C HIS A 46 9.57 6.84 10.50
N ARG A 47 9.64 7.42 9.31
CA ARG A 47 10.78 7.21 8.42
C ARG A 47 11.07 5.75 8.14
N ILE A 48 10.02 4.99 7.95
CA ILE A 48 10.17 3.59 7.66
C ILE A 48 10.59 3.46 6.21
N ARG A 49 11.69 2.77 5.96
CA ARG A 49 12.20 2.64 4.63
C ARG A 49 11.63 1.42 3.95
N ILE A 50 11.17 1.60 2.74
CA ILE A 50 10.61 0.52 1.93
C ILE A 50 11.56 0.26 0.77
N LEU A 51 11.91 -0.99 0.57
CA LEU A 51 12.83 -1.37 -0.49
C LEU A 51 12.16 -2.37 -1.43
N ILE A 52 12.69 -2.45 -2.64
CA ILE A 52 12.21 -3.44 -3.60
C ILE A 52 12.40 -4.81 -2.98
N GLY A 53 11.39 -5.64 -3.07
CA GLY A 53 11.41 -6.97 -2.48
C GLY A 53 10.76 -7.06 -1.12
N ASP A 54 10.46 -5.91 -0.50
CA ASP A 54 9.80 -5.93 0.79
C ASP A 54 8.36 -6.35 0.66
N ARG A 55 7.88 -7.11 1.63
CA ARG A 55 6.46 -7.42 1.69
C ARG A 55 5.79 -6.32 2.49
N VAL A 56 4.69 -5.84 1.99
CA VAL A 56 4.00 -4.72 2.60
C VAL A 56 2.51 -4.97 2.62
N GLU A 57 1.84 -4.31 3.54
CA GLU A 57 0.38 -4.34 3.58
C GLU A 57 -0.09 -3.02 2.99
N VAL A 58 -0.99 -3.10 2.04
CA VAL A 58 -1.49 -1.95 1.31
C VAL A 58 -2.98 -1.81 1.53
N GLU A 59 -3.39 -0.61 1.92
CA GLU A 59 -4.80 -0.34 2.11
C GLU A 59 -5.36 0.15 0.79
N ILE A 60 -6.44 -0.46 0.35
CA ILE A 60 -7.05 -0.13 -0.93
C ILE A 60 -8.18 0.87 -0.70
N ASP A 61 -8.16 1.92 -1.48
CA ASP A 61 -9.20 2.92 -1.40
C ASP A 61 -10.45 2.36 -2.08
N PRO A 62 -11.56 2.29 -1.40
CA PRO A 62 -12.78 1.75 -2.01
C PRO A 62 -13.28 2.58 -3.17
N TYR A 63 -12.82 3.81 -3.29
CA TYR A 63 -13.26 4.64 -4.39
C TYR A 63 -12.25 4.67 -5.53
N GLY A 64 -11.26 3.84 -5.47
CA GLY A 64 -10.26 3.79 -6.50
C GLY A 64 -9.06 4.63 -6.12
N GLY A 65 -8.16 4.78 -7.02
CA GLY A 65 -6.97 5.55 -6.76
C GLY A 65 -5.82 4.67 -6.33
N LYS A 66 -4.76 5.30 -5.83
CA LYS A 66 -3.56 4.56 -5.46
C LYS A 66 -3.75 3.89 -4.14
N GLY A 67 -3.10 2.78 -3.96
CA GLY A 67 -3.09 2.11 -2.68
C GLY A 67 -2.17 2.85 -1.71
N LYS A 68 -2.34 2.59 -0.44
CA LYS A 68 -1.55 3.23 0.59
C LYS A 68 -0.82 2.16 1.39
N ILE A 69 0.51 2.21 1.40
CA ILE A 69 1.30 1.26 2.17
C ILE A 69 1.17 1.65 3.64
N ILE A 70 0.64 0.77 4.44
CA ILE A 70 0.40 1.06 5.85
C ILE A 70 1.30 0.28 6.78
N LYS A 71 2.01 -0.73 6.25
CA LYS A 71 2.83 -1.53 7.11
C LYS A 71 3.86 -2.29 6.31
N ARG A 72 5.06 -2.41 6.84
CA ARG A 72 6.08 -3.26 6.25
C ARG A 72 6.12 -4.53 7.05
N LEU A 73 6.01 -5.65 6.40
CA LEU A 73 5.91 -6.94 7.07
C LEU A 73 7.26 -7.64 7.29
#